data_0b67287764cef914da3ac6c3d00e5991
#
_entry.id   0b67287764cef914da3ac6c3d00e5991
#
_cell.length_a   1.000
_cell.length_b   1.000
_cell.length_c   1.000
_cell.angle_alpha   90.00
_cell.angle_beta   90.00
_cell.angle_gamma   90.00
#
_symmetry.space_group_name_H-M   'P 1'
#
loop_
_entity.id
_entity.type
_entity.pdbx_description
1 polymer ?
#
loop_
_entity_poly.entity_id
_entity_poly.type
_entity_poly.pdbx_seq_one_letter_code
_entity_poly.pdbx_strand_id
1 'polypeptide(L)'
;MRDLSQFEGEAFDIVFNPASTVFIDDVRSFYRGCARVLKPGGVFLTSITNPVLYLFDERLALKNKLKVKYTLPYSDIRSLSRKRIEKMIKTGDTFEFSHTLADLLGGLGDAGFVIEGVYSDRCGFELLDSFIADAYLAVRATKRLPHDS
;
A
#
# COMPACT_ATOMS: atom_id res chain seq x y z
N MET A 1 -8.52 -7.03 7.97
CA MET A 1 -8.24 -5.66 7.46
C MET A 1 -8.86 -5.41 6.09
N ARG A 2 -8.99 -6.41 5.21
CA ARG A 2 -9.59 -6.25 3.86
C ARG A 2 -11.11 -6.01 3.89
N ASP A 3 -11.78 -6.55 4.87
CA ASP A 3 -13.25 -6.48 4.97
C ASP A 3 -13.65 -5.40 5.99
N LEU A 4 -14.26 -4.35 5.48
CA LEU A 4 -14.84 -3.26 6.25
C LEU A 4 -16.38 -3.37 6.33
N SER A 5 -16.96 -4.47 5.84
CA SER A 5 -18.43 -4.68 5.75
C SER A 5 -19.13 -4.62 7.10
N GLN A 6 -18.41 -4.97 8.17
CA GLN A 6 -18.92 -4.89 9.56
C GLN A 6 -19.21 -3.45 10.05
N PHE A 7 -18.67 -2.44 9.36
CA PHE A 7 -18.91 -1.04 9.71
C PHE A 7 -20.04 -0.48 8.84
N GLU A 8 -20.86 0.38 9.42
CA GLU A 8 -21.87 1.14 8.68
C GLU A 8 -21.20 2.12 7.73
N GLY A 9 -21.91 2.52 6.67
CA GLY A 9 -21.49 3.59 5.78
C GLY A 9 -21.49 4.93 6.52
N GLU A 10 -20.54 5.79 6.16
CA GLU A 10 -20.45 7.17 6.68
C GLU A 10 -20.37 7.26 8.23
N ALA A 11 -19.73 6.24 8.84
CA ALA A 11 -19.59 6.16 10.29
C ALA A 11 -18.41 6.97 10.84
N PHE A 12 -17.36 7.19 10.03
CA PHE A 12 -16.10 7.73 10.51
C PHE A 12 -15.76 9.08 9.89
N ASP A 13 -15.14 9.95 10.68
CA ASP A 13 -14.57 11.21 10.21
C ASP A 13 -13.15 11.02 9.66
N ILE A 14 -12.42 10.04 10.19
CA ILE A 14 -11.04 9.73 9.81
C ILE A 14 -10.87 8.22 9.70
N VAL A 15 -10.19 7.78 8.63
CA VAL A 15 -9.63 6.43 8.52
C VAL A 15 -8.11 6.55 8.43
N PHE A 16 -7.41 5.82 9.29
CA PHE A 16 -5.95 5.79 9.33
C PHE A 16 -5.43 4.40 9.01
N ASN A 17 -4.64 4.30 7.93
CA ASN A 17 -4.08 3.06 7.42
C ASN A 17 -2.56 3.18 7.25
N PRO A 18 -1.77 3.05 8.34
CA PRO A 18 -0.31 3.12 8.25
C PRO A 18 0.27 1.87 7.60
N ALA A 19 1.06 2.03 6.55
CA ALA A 19 1.94 1.03 5.92
C ALA A 19 1.34 -0.37 5.66
N SER A 20 0.02 -0.52 5.64
CA SER A 20 -0.62 -1.84 5.53
C SER A 20 -1.16 -2.18 4.13
N THR A 21 -1.05 -1.28 3.16
CA THR A 21 -1.44 -1.53 1.76
C THR A 21 -0.68 -2.70 1.14
N VAL A 22 0.53 -2.96 1.62
CA VAL A 22 1.37 -4.09 1.18
C VAL A 22 0.80 -5.47 1.54
N PHE A 23 -0.10 -5.56 2.51
CA PHE A 23 -0.76 -6.80 2.92
C PHE A 23 -2.13 -7.00 2.26
N ILE A 24 -2.49 -6.15 1.32
CA ILE A 24 -3.78 -6.14 0.63
C ILE A 24 -3.52 -6.46 -0.84
N ASP A 25 -4.18 -7.48 -1.36
CA ASP A 25 -4.02 -7.93 -2.76
C ASP A 25 -4.81 -7.08 -3.75
N ASP A 26 -5.97 -6.54 -3.35
CA ASP A 26 -6.81 -5.61 -4.13
C ASP A 26 -6.94 -4.27 -3.40
N VAL A 27 -5.95 -3.40 -3.62
CA VAL A 27 -5.92 -2.08 -3.00
C VAL A 27 -7.07 -1.17 -3.46
N ARG A 28 -7.54 -1.33 -4.71
CA ARG A 28 -8.66 -0.53 -5.22
C ARG A 28 -9.96 -0.86 -4.49
N SER A 29 -10.22 -2.15 -4.25
CA SER A 29 -11.39 -2.57 -3.46
C SER A 29 -11.30 -2.07 -2.01
N PHE A 30 -10.11 -2.11 -1.42
CA PHE A 30 -9.89 -1.57 -0.08
C PHE A 30 -10.19 -0.07 -0.02
N TYR A 31 -9.73 0.73 -1.00
CA TYR A 31 -10.02 2.16 -1.04
C TYR A 31 -11.51 2.47 -1.18
N ARG A 32 -12.24 1.70 -2.01
CA ARG A 32 -13.72 1.81 -2.07
C ARG A 32 -14.37 1.51 -0.72
N GLY A 33 -13.85 0.50 0.01
CA GLY A 33 -14.29 0.21 1.37
C GLY A 33 -14.05 1.37 2.34
N CYS A 34 -12.86 1.99 2.29
CA CYS A 34 -12.53 3.17 3.11
C CYS A 34 -13.44 4.35 2.78
N ALA A 35 -13.67 4.61 1.48
CA ALA A 35 -14.57 5.69 1.06
C ALA A 35 -16.02 5.46 1.54
N ARG A 36 -16.49 4.21 1.53
CA ARG A 36 -17.84 3.87 2.00
C ARG A 36 -18.05 4.17 3.48
N VAL A 37 -17.07 3.84 4.32
CA VAL A 37 -17.19 4.01 5.78
C VAL A 37 -16.90 5.44 6.25
N LEU A 38 -16.22 6.25 5.43
CA LEU A 38 -15.98 7.68 5.72
C LEU A 38 -17.22 8.52 5.42
N LYS A 39 -17.48 9.50 6.27
CA LYS A 39 -18.43 10.57 5.99
C LYS A 39 -18.00 11.39 4.78
N PRO A 40 -18.90 12.06 4.05
CA PRO A 40 -18.53 13.10 3.10
C PRO A 40 -17.62 14.14 3.74
N GLY A 41 -16.51 14.49 3.08
CA GLY A 41 -15.48 15.37 3.66
C GLY A 41 -14.57 14.69 4.70
N GLY A 42 -14.79 13.42 5.01
CA GLY A 42 -13.92 12.64 5.91
C GLY A 42 -12.53 12.41 5.34
N VAL A 43 -11.55 12.27 6.21
CA VAL A 43 -10.12 12.20 5.87
C VAL A 43 -9.61 10.77 5.86
N PHE A 44 -8.94 10.40 4.80
CA PHE A 44 -8.18 9.16 4.69
C PHE A 44 -6.68 9.45 4.74
N LEU A 45 -6.02 8.92 5.76
CA LEU A 45 -4.58 8.96 5.91
C LEU A 45 -4.03 7.57 5.64
N THR A 46 -3.21 7.43 4.61
CA THR A 46 -2.62 6.14 4.26
C THR A 46 -1.14 6.27 3.97
N SER A 47 -0.39 5.19 4.19
CA SER A 47 1.00 5.10 3.78
C SER A 47 1.14 4.06 2.66
N ILE A 48 1.96 4.41 1.69
CA ILE A 48 2.26 3.63 0.49
C ILE A 48 3.75 3.29 0.52
N THR A 49 4.08 2.01 0.41
CA THR A 49 5.44 1.57 0.12
C THR A 49 5.69 1.72 -1.38
N ASN A 50 6.76 2.42 -1.75
CA ASN A 50 7.12 2.58 -3.15
C ASN A 50 7.37 1.20 -3.79
N PRO A 51 6.65 0.83 -4.85
CA PRO A 51 6.78 -0.47 -5.49
C PRO A 51 8.21 -0.82 -5.92
N VAL A 52 9.04 0.18 -6.19
CA VAL A 52 10.44 -0.02 -6.61
C VAL A 52 11.26 -0.83 -5.59
N LEU A 53 10.92 -0.77 -4.31
CA LEU A 53 11.61 -1.53 -3.25
C LEU A 53 11.49 -3.03 -3.47
N TYR A 54 10.41 -3.49 -4.09
CA TYR A 54 10.17 -4.90 -4.38
C TYR A 54 10.93 -5.45 -5.59
N LEU A 55 11.68 -4.61 -6.32
CA LEU A 55 12.52 -5.11 -7.43
C LEU A 55 13.71 -5.92 -6.94
N PHE A 56 14.21 -5.65 -5.74
CA PHE A 56 15.52 -6.11 -5.32
C PHE A 56 15.48 -7.43 -4.55
N ASP A 57 16.60 -8.17 -4.62
CA ASP A 57 16.82 -9.32 -3.75
C ASP A 57 17.14 -8.84 -2.33
N GLU A 58 16.19 -9.00 -1.43
CA GLU A 58 16.29 -8.59 -0.02
C GLU A 58 17.54 -9.17 0.66
N ARG A 59 17.86 -10.45 0.41
CA ARG A 59 19.01 -11.12 1.05
C ARG A 59 20.35 -10.51 0.60
N LEU A 60 20.40 -10.04 -0.65
CA LEU A 60 21.59 -9.35 -1.15
C LEU A 60 21.62 -7.91 -0.69
N ALA A 61 20.48 -7.25 -0.61
CA ALA A 61 20.37 -5.90 -0.06
C ALA A 61 20.90 -5.84 1.39
N LEU A 62 20.51 -6.79 2.23
CA LEU A 62 21.03 -6.93 3.61
C LEU A 62 22.57 -7.15 3.67
N LYS A 63 23.21 -7.51 2.55
CA LYS A 63 24.67 -7.65 2.40
C LYS A 63 25.28 -6.48 1.62
N ASN A 64 24.62 -5.33 1.60
CA ASN A 64 25.03 -4.14 0.85
C ASN A 64 25.26 -4.40 -0.66
N LYS A 65 24.40 -5.24 -1.28
CA LYS A 65 24.43 -5.52 -2.72
C LYS A 65 23.06 -5.40 -3.32
N LEU A 66 22.85 -4.43 -4.21
CA LEU A 66 21.61 -4.32 -4.96
C LEU A 66 21.65 -5.23 -6.19
N LYS A 67 20.63 -6.06 -6.32
CA LYS A 67 20.40 -6.89 -7.49
C LYS A 67 18.92 -6.92 -7.80
N VAL A 68 18.54 -6.49 -8.99
CA VAL A 68 17.18 -6.65 -9.50
C VAL A 68 16.88 -8.14 -9.66
N LYS A 69 15.76 -8.58 -9.09
CA LYS A 69 15.37 -9.98 -9.05
C LYS A 69 13.92 -10.21 -9.45
N TYR A 70 13.04 -9.30 -9.09
CA TYR A 70 11.61 -9.46 -9.29
C TYR A 70 11.08 -8.46 -10.30
N THR A 71 9.89 -8.74 -10.82
CA THR A 71 9.11 -7.83 -11.66
C THR A 71 7.98 -7.19 -10.87
N LEU A 72 7.55 -6.00 -11.29
CA LEU A 72 6.42 -5.30 -10.69
C LEU A 72 5.16 -5.47 -11.55
N PRO A 73 3.96 -5.50 -10.94
CA PRO A 73 3.73 -5.52 -9.50
C PRO A 73 4.14 -6.86 -8.87
N TYR A 74 4.79 -6.79 -7.71
CA TYR A 74 5.25 -7.96 -6.96
C TYR A 74 4.11 -8.63 -6.20
N SER A 75 4.25 -9.94 -6.00
CA SER A 75 3.39 -10.71 -5.09
C SER A 75 4.19 -11.91 -4.56
N ASP A 76 4.21 -12.10 -3.25
CA ASP A 76 4.81 -13.28 -2.63
C ASP A 76 4.27 -14.57 -3.25
N ILE A 77 2.96 -14.64 -3.48
CA ILE A 77 2.30 -15.83 -4.02
C ILE A 77 2.83 -16.21 -5.41
N ARG A 78 3.18 -15.21 -6.24
CA ARG A 78 3.68 -15.43 -7.60
C ARG A 78 5.21 -15.50 -7.69
N SER A 79 5.91 -14.87 -6.75
CA SER A 79 7.36 -14.63 -6.85
C SER A 79 8.18 -15.58 -5.98
N LEU A 80 7.58 -16.18 -4.94
CA LEU A 80 8.28 -17.08 -4.04
C LEU A 80 8.11 -18.54 -4.46
N SER A 81 9.06 -19.39 -4.04
CA SER A 81 8.97 -20.83 -4.25
C SER A 81 7.83 -21.44 -3.43
N ARG A 82 7.23 -22.50 -3.95
CA ARG A 82 6.17 -23.26 -3.26
C ARG A 82 6.56 -23.61 -1.82
N LYS A 83 7.80 -24.08 -1.61
CA LYS A 83 8.32 -24.42 -0.28
C LYS A 83 8.31 -23.22 0.68
N ARG A 84 8.61 -22.00 0.18
CA ARG A 84 8.57 -20.77 0.99
C ARG A 84 7.15 -20.39 1.35
N ILE A 85 6.24 -20.46 0.40
CA ILE A 85 4.80 -20.20 0.61
C ILE A 85 4.23 -21.16 1.65
N GLU A 86 4.48 -22.46 1.52
CA GLU A 86 4.03 -23.48 2.49
C GLU A 86 4.57 -23.20 3.90
N LYS A 87 5.82 -22.73 4.00
CA LYS A 87 6.39 -22.33 5.29
C LYS A 87 5.66 -21.13 5.86
N MET A 88 5.43 -20.07 5.07
CA MET A 88 4.72 -18.88 5.51
C MET A 88 3.30 -19.20 6.01
N ILE A 89 2.58 -20.07 5.32
CA ILE A 89 1.27 -20.55 5.75
C ILE A 89 1.37 -21.26 7.12
N LYS A 90 2.37 -22.11 7.29
CA LYS A 90 2.59 -22.85 8.55
C LYS A 90 2.92 -21.95 9.72
N THR A 91 3.72 -20.90 9.48
CA THR A 91 4.16 -19.95 10.52
C THR A 91 3.15 -18.83 10.77
N GLY A 92 2.10 -18.72 9.94
CA GLY A 92 1.13 -17.62 10.03
C GLY A 92 1.69 -16.29 9.52
N ASP A 93 2.78 -16.32 8.72
CA ASP A 93 3.36 -15.12 8.14
C ASP A 93 2.39 -14.51 7.10
N THR A 94 2.33 -13.19 7.05
CA THR A 94 1.53 -12.44 6.08
C THR A 94 2.20 -12.42 4.71
N PHE A 95 1.40 -12.51 3.65
CA PHE A 95 1.87 -12.29 2.27
C PHE A 95 1.95 -10.80 1.96
N GLU A 96 2.95 -10.44 1.17
CA GLU A 96 3.13 -9.07 0.68
C GLU A 96 2.83 -8.94 -0.81
N PHE A 97 2.32 -7.77 -1.15
CA PHE A 97 1.95 -7.37 -2.51
C PHE A 97 2.46 -5.95 -2.76
N SER A 98 3.10 -5.73 -3.90
CA SER A 98 3.21 -4.38 -4.42
C SER A 98 2.10 -4.12 -5.43
N HIS A 99 1.83 -2.85 -5.68
CA HIS A 99 0.82 -2.40 -6.62
C HIS A 99 1.45 -1.47 -7.64
N THR A 100 0.76 -1.18 -8.75
CA THR A 100 1.19 -0.11 -9.63
C THR A 100 0.93 1.26 -8.99
N LEU A 101 1.69 2.28 -9.39
CA LEU A 101 1.39 3.65 -8.96
C LEU A 101 0.00 4.10 -9.41
N ALA A 102 -0.47 3.59 -10.55
CA ALA A 102 -1.83 3.83 -11.02
C ALA A 102 -2.89 3.25 -10.07
N ASP A 103 -2.63 2.07 -9.47
CA ASP A 103 -3.54 1.50 -8.48
C ASP A 103 -3.46 2.23 -7.14
N LEU A 104 -2.25 2.63 -6.72
CA LEU A 104 -2.03 3.28 -5.44
C LEU A 104 -2.55 4.72 -5.40
N LEU A 105 -2.31 5.50 -6.43
CA LEU A 105 -2.71 6.91 -6.50
C LEU A 105 -4.00 7.11 -7.30
N GLY A 106 -4.09 6.53 -8.50
CA GLY A 106 -5.30 6.61 -9.32
C GLY A 106 -6.49 5.93 -8.67
N GLY A 107 -6.25 4.79 -7.99
CA GLY A 107 -7.27 4.08 -7.22
C GLY A 107 -7.93 4.90 -6.12
N LEU A 108 -7.23 5.87 -5.52
CA LEU A 108 -7.83 6.84 -4.59
C LEU A 108 -8.84 7.73 -5.31
N GLY A 109 -8.45 8.31 -6.46
CA GLY A 109 -9.35 9.13 -7.27
C GLY A 109 -10.59 8.37 -7.71
N ASP A 110 -10.43 7.12 -8.18
CA ASP A 110 -11.54 6.24 -8.61
C ASP A 110 -12.47 5.87 -7.44
N ALA A 111 -11.95 5.82 -6.21
CA ALA A 111 -12.73 5.60 -5.00
C ALA A 111 -13.44 6.87 -4.48
N GLY A 112 -13.27 8.02 -5.14
CA GLY A 112 -13.92 9.27 -4.78
C GLY A 112 -13.12 10.14 -3.81
N PHE A 113 -11.82 9.92 -3.69
CA PHE A 113 -10.93 10.76 -2.90
C PHE A 113 -10.29 11.88 -3.73
N VAL A 114 -10.01 13.00 -3.08
CA VAL A 114 -9.10 14.05 -3.55
C VAL A 114 -7.82 13.97 -2.73
N ILE A 115 -6.67 13.78 -3.38
CA ILE A 115 -5.37 13.83 -2.72
C ILE A 115 -5.03 15.28 -2.41
N GLU A 116 -4.86 15.61 -1.13
CA GLU A 116 -4.55 16.96 -0.66
C GLU A 116 -3.05 17.13 -0.37
N GLY A 117 -2.37 16.05 -0.05
CA GLY A 117 -0.93 16.08 0.24
C GLY A 117 -0.29 14.72 0.11
N VAL A 118 0.96 14.72 -0.35
CA VAL A 118 1.83 13.55 -0.39
C VAL A 118 3.17 13.96 0.23
N TYR A 119 3.59 13.20 1.21
CA TYR A 119 4.85 13.40 1.92
C TYR A 119 5.68 12.15 1.74
N SER A 120 6.97 12.29 1.50
CA SER A 120 7.87 11.17 1.31
C SER A 120 8.84 11.00 2.48
N ASP A 121 9.28 9.76 2.67
CA ASP A 121 10.30 9.41 3.64
C ASP A 121 11.17 8.28 3.10
N ARG A 122 12.34 8.14 3.70
CA ARG A 122 13.30 7.09 3.41
C ARG A 122 12.92 5.80 4.15
N CYS A 123 13.44 4.65 3.70
CA CYS A 123 13.18 3.39 4.38
C CYS A 123 14.07 3.15 5.62
N GLY A 124 15.09 3.97 5.83
CA GLY A 124 16.07 3.82 6.92
C GLY A 124 17.14 2.78 6.63
N PHE A 125 17.18 2.24 5.41
CA PHE A 125 18.21 1.33 4.96
C PHE A 125 19.19 2.06 4.03
N GLU A 126 20.38 2.39 4.54
CA GLU A 126 21.35 3.28 3.91
C GLU A 126 21.61 3.00 2.43
N LEU A 127 21.78 1.73 2.06
CA LEU A 127 22.03 1.36 0.68
C LEU A 127 20.87 1.72 -0.24
N LEU A 128 19.62 1.45 0.16
CA LEU A 128 18.43 1.80 -0.64
C LEU A 128 18.21 3.31 -0.63
N ASP A 129 18.40 3.94 0.51
CA ASP A 129 18.22 5.38 0.70
C ASP A 129 19.22 6.22 -0.10
N SER A 130 20.36 5.64 -0.50
CA SER A 130 21.33 6.30 -1.39
C SER A 130 20.84 6.38 -2.85
N PHE A 131 19.86 5.56 -3.24
CA PHE A 131 19.30 5.51 -4.59
C PHE A 131 17.83 5.94 -4.65
N ILE A 132 17.07 5.77 -3.56
CA ILE A 132 15.62 5.93 -3.52
C ILE A 132 15.25 6.88 -2.40
N ALA A 133 14.95 8.14 -2.74
CA ALA A 133 14.56 9.15 -1.77
C ALA A 133 13.14 8.91 -1.22
N ASP A 134 12.23 8.47 -2.10
CA ASP A 134 10.80 8.32 -1.81
C ASP A 134 10.46 6.84 -1.59
N ALA A 135 11.06 6.24 -0.56
CA ALA A 135 10.84 4.84 -0.22
C ALA A 135 9.43 4.60 0.35
N TYR A 136 8.95 5.53 1.14
CA TYR A 136 7.59 5.55 1.68
C TYR A 136 6.90 6.86 1.35
N LEU A 137 5.60 6.80 1.08
CA LEU A 137 4.75 7.96 0.82
C LEU A 137 3.61 7.97 1.82
N ALA A 138 3.47 9.04 2.59
CA ALA A 138 2.28 9.30 3.37
C ALA A 138 1.33 10.17 2.54
N VAL A 139 0.10 9.70 2.37
CA VAL A 139 -0.92 10.37 1.57
C VAL A 139 -2.05 10.81 2.47
N ARG A 140 -2.39 12.09 2.39
CA ARG A 140 -3.63 12.66 2.92
C ARG A 140 -4.61 12.84 1.77
N ALA A 141 -5.79 12.25 1.91
CA ALA A 141 -6.86 12.39 0.94
C ALA A 141 -8.19 12.64 1.64
N THR A 142 -9.10 13.37 1.00
CA THR A 142 -10.42 13.71 1.53
C THR A 142 -11.49 13.11 0.63
N LYS A 143 -12.51 12.47 1.22
CA LYS A 143 -13.67 11.96 0.49
C LYS A 143 -14.46 13.14 -0.09
N ARG A 144 -14.71 13.12 -1.41
CA ARG A 144 -15.50 14.16 -2.10
C ARG A 144 -16.86 14.35 -1.46
N LEU A 145 -17.33 15.58 -1.48
CA LEU A 145 -18.71 15.90 -1.16
C LEU A 145 -19.65 15.44 -2.29
N PRO A 146 -20.92 15.12 -2.00
CA PRO A 146 -21.88 14.61 -3.00
C PRO A 146 -22.11 15.51 -4.21
N HIS A 147 -21.72 16.79 -4.15
CA HIS A 147 -21.95 17.80 -5.20
C HIS A 147 -20.71 18.14 -6.03
N ASP A 148 -19.57 17.51 -5.78
CA ASP A 148 -18.28 17.77 -6.47
C ASP A 148 -18.01 16.81 -7.64
N SER A 149 -19.06 16.22 -8.21
CA SER A 149 -18.98 15.26 -9.32
C SER A 149 -19.17 15.87 -10.70
#